data_3b3ca5389d1b4a35bb3210a84115e0c3
#
_entry.id   3b3ca5389d1b4a35bb3210a84115e0c3
#
_cell.length_a   1.000
_cell.length_b   1.000
_cell.length_c   1.000
_cell.angle_alpha   90.00
_cell.angle_beta   90.00
_cell.angle_gamma   90.00
#
_symmetry.space_group_name_H-M   'P 1'
#
loop_
_entity.id
_entity.type
_entity.pdbx_description
1 polymer ?
#
loop_
_entity_poly.entity_id
_entity_poly.type
_entity_poly.pdbx_seq_one_letter_code
_entity_poly.pdbx_strand_id
1 'polypeptide(L)'
;YTSNAQQVIDVHCHNIFPEFTEFLERHGAAMKETFPLPQWDIDTHLEFMENAGIGKAILSMSAPQPYYGNTDECTRIVRFYNEASARLKSDYPGKFLFCASLPLPDVEAAIKEAVYALDTLGADGIKLATNSRGQYLGDPALDTLMSVLNERHAVVILHPHKPVPVNDT
;
A
#
# COMPACT_ATOMS: atom_id res chain seq x y z
N TYR A 1 -26.98 17.57 -24.25
CA TYR A 1 -26.87 16.42 -23.34
C TYR A 1 -25.45 16.44 -22.79
N THR A 2 -25.25 17.07 -21.61
CA THR A 2 -24.05 16.89 -20.82
C THR A 2 -24.16 15.48 -20.22
N SER A 3 -23.41 14.53 -20.76
CA SER A 3 -23.30 13.21 -20.15
C SER A 3 -22.69 13.41 -18.75
N ASN A 4 -23.45 13.08 -17.71
CA ASN A 4 -22.87 12.74 -16.42
C ASN A 4 -22.03 11.46 -16.68
N ALA A 5 -20.82 11.63 -17.16
CA ALA A 5 -19.88 10.54 -17.25
C ALA A 5 -19.67 10.07 -15.81
N GLN A 6 -20.19 8.90 -15.51
CA GLN A 6 -20.01 8.23 -14.23
C GLN A 6 -18.52 8.10 -14.05
N GLN A 7 -17.97 8.79 -13.06
CA GLN A 7 -16.52 8.85 -12.86
C GLN A 7 -16.02 7.46 -12.45
N VAL A 8 -15.31 6.80 -13.33
CA VAL A 8 -14.68 5.51 -13.04
C VAL A 8 -13.61 5.70 -11.98
N ILE A 9 -13.60 4.84 -10.97
CA ILE A 9 -12.58 4.81 -9.93
C ILE A 9 -11.81 3.50 -10.06
N ASP A 10 -10.52 3.59 -10.32
CA ASP A 10 -9.62 2.44 -10.23
C ASP A 10 -9.29 2.19 -8.76
N VAL A 11 -9.79 1.08 -8.21
CA VAL A 11 -9.63 0.73 -6.79
C VAL A 11 -8.40 -0.13 -6.52
N HIS A 12 -7.67 -0.54 -7.55
CA HIS A 12 -6.51 -1.41 -7.40
C HIS A 12 -5.40 -1.03 -8.38
N CYS A 13 -4.68 0.00 -8.07
CA CYS A 13 -3.48 0.38 -8.78
C CYS A 13 -2.27 0.52 -7.84
N HIS A 14 -1.09 0.43 -8.43
CA HIS A 14 0.17 0.52 -7.69
C HIS A 14 1.02 1.65 -8.23
N ASN A 15 1.56 2.43 -7.32
CA ASN A 15 2.60 3.40 -7.59
C ASN A 15 3.92 2.85 -7.05
N ILE A 16 4.97 2.91 -7.85
CA ILE A 16 6.27 2.33 -7.51
C ILE A 16 7.31 3.45 -7.56
N PHE A 17 7.62 4.00 -6.39
CA PHE A 17 8.63 5.05 -6.29
C PHE A 17 10.03 4.48 -6.52
N PRO A 18 10.95 5.25 -7.15
CA PRO A 18 12.32 4.82 -7.35
C PRO A 18 13.02 4.36 -6.06
N GLU A 19 12.81 5.08 -4.97
CA GLU A 19 13.39 4.76 -3.66
C GLU A 19 12.91 3.40 -3.13
N PHE A 20 11.67 3.01 -3.44
CA PHE A 20 11.16 1.69 -3.10
C PHE A 20 11.81 0.62 -3.95
N THR A 21 12.02 0.87 -5.25
CA THR A 21 12.75 -0.04 -6.14
C THR A 21 14.19 -0.24 -5.67
N GLU A 22 14.91 0.84 -5.37
CA GLU A 22 16.27 0.78 -4.82
C GLU A 22 16.35 0.01 -3.49
N PHE A 23 15.35 0.21 -2.63
CA PHE A 23 15.24 -0.56 -1.39
C PHE A 23 15.12 -2.06 -1.69
N LEU A 24 14.25 -2.45 -2.61
CA LEU A 24 14.07 -3.85 -3.00
C LEU A 24 15.31 -4.45 -3.67
N GLU A 25 16.02 -3.67 -4.49
CA GLU A 25 17.27 -4.09 -5.12
C GLU A 25 18.36 -4.43 -4.08
N ARG A 26 18.51 -3.60 -3.05
CA ARG A 26 19.45 -3.87 -1.94
C ARG A 26 19.14 -5.17 -1.21
N HIS A 27 17.89 -5.62 -1.23
CA HIS A 27 17.46 -6.89 -0.61
C HIS A 27 17.34 -8.06 -1.62
N GLY A 28 17.78 -7.86 -2.87
CA GLY A 28 17.66 -8.88 -3.92
C GLY A 28 16.20 -9.22 -4.28
N ALA A 29 15.26 -8.30 -4.06
CA ALA A 29 13.84 -8.50 -4.19
C ALA A 29 13.17 -7.65 -5.30
N ALA A 30 13.95 -6.97 -6.14
CA ALA A 30 13.45 -6.17 -7.25
C ALA A 30 12.84 -6.99 -8.39
N MET A 31 13.04 -8.31 -8.37
CA MET A 31 12.45 -9.25 -9.32
C MET A 31 11.35 -10.05 -8.63
N LYS A 32 10.11 -9.87 -9.09
CA LYS A 32 9.00 -10.71 -8.66
C LYS A 32 8.84 -11.88 -9.63
N GLU A 33 9.15 -13.10 -9.19
CA GLU A 33 8.94 -14.34 -9.97
C GLU A 33 9.54 -14.31 -11.39
N THR A 34 10.72 -13.72 -11.60
CA THR A 34 11.37 -13.53 -12.90
C THR A 34 10.99 -12.26 -13.67
N PHE A 35 10.01 -11.49 -13.22
CA PHE A 35 9.68 -10.21 -13.84
C PHE A 35 10.24 -9.05 -13.02
N PRO A 36 10.94 -8.09 -13.66
CA PRO A 36 11.33 -6.86 -12.99
C PRO A 36 10.08 -6.07 -12.58
N LEU A 37 10.19 -5.31 -11.49
CA LEU A 37 9.15 -4.36 -11.18
C LEU A 37 9.04 -3.33 -12.30
N PRO A 38 7.82 -2.98 -12.74
CA PRO A 38 7.65 -1.97 -13.76
C PRO A 38 8.16 -0.63 -13.27
N GLN A 39 8.75 0.14 -14.17
CA GLN A 39 9.02 1.54 -13.90
C GLN A 39 7.68 2.29 -13.83
N TRP A 40 7.57 3.17 -12.86
CA TRP A 40 6.38 3.98 -12.65
C TRP A 40 6.76 5.46 -12.65
N ASP A 41 6.00 6.26 -13.35
CA ASP A 41 6.06 7.72 -13.28
C ASP A 41 4.64 8.30 -13.31
N ILE A 42 4.51 9.49 -12.78
CA ILE A 42 3.22 10.15 -12.61
C ILE A 42 2.60 10.58 -13.94
N ASP A 43 3.40 11.02 -14.89
CA ASP A 43 2.88 11.54 -16.15
C ASP A 43 2.26 10.40 -16.98
N THR A 44 2.96 9.26 -17.09
CA THR A 44 2.44 8.05 -17.73
C THR A 44 1.18 7.53 -17.04
N HIS A 45 1.10 7.60 -15.70
CA HIS A 45 -0.09 7.17 -14.96
C HIS A 45 -1.29 8.08 -15.27
N LEU A 46 -1.09 9.39 -15.28
CA LEU A 46 -2.14 10.36 -15.60
C LEU A 46 -2.63 10.22 -17.05
N GLU A 47 -1.72 10.03 -18.00
CA GLU A 47 -2.05 9.78 -19.39
C GLU A 47 -2.87 8.49 -19.55
N PHE A 48 -2.48 7.43 -18.86
CA PHE A 48 -3.25 6.18 -18.85
C PHE A 48 -4.66 6.39 -18.28
N MET A 49 -4.79 7.10 -17.16
CA MET A 49 -6.10 7.40 -16.58
C MET A 49 -6.99 8.17 -17.55
N GLU A 50 -6.43 9.17 -18.24
CA GLU A 50 -7.17 9.96 -19.24
C GLU A 50 -7.65 9.09 -20.39
N ASN A 51 -6.74 8.32 -20.99
CA ASN A 51 -7.03 7.44 -22.12
C ASN A 51 -8.04 6.34 -21.78
N ALA A 52 -8.02 5.85 -20.54
CA ALA A 52 -8.94 4.81 -20.04
C ALA A 52 -10.27 5.37 -19.46
N GLY A 53 -10.45 6.70 -19.41
CA GLY A 53 -11.63 7.31 -18.82
C GLY A 53 -11.72 7.14 -17.29
N ILE A 54 -10.58 6.95 -16.62
CA ILE A 54 -10.50 6.80 -15.16
C ILE A 54 -10.43 8.20 -14.54
N GLY A 55 -11.43 8.52 -13.72
CA GLY A 55 -11.49 9.81 -13.03
C GLY A 55 -10.64 9.88 -11.77
N LYS A 56 -10.55 8.77 -11.04
CA LYS A 56 -9.76 8.63 -9.80
C LYS A 56 -9.09 7.29 -9.73
N ALA A 57 -7.94 7.24 -9.05
CA ALA A 57 -7.24 6.00 -8.73
C ALA A 57 -6.88 5.93 -7.24
N ILE A 58 -6.94 4.73 -6.65
CA ILE A 58 -6.53 4.48 -5.27
C ILE A 58 -5.13 3.88 -5.28
N LEU A 59 -4.15 4.69 -4.94
CA LEU A 59 -2.75 4.28 -4.89
C LEU A 59 -2.49 3.33 -3.75
N SER A 60 -1.72 2.29 -3.98
CA SER A 60 -1.26 1.36 -2.95
C SER A 60 0.10 0.77 -3.27
N MET A 61 0.87 0.44 -2.22
CA MET A 61 2.19 -0.19 -2.38
C MET A 61 2.06 -1.55 -3.09
N SER A 62 2.90 -1.77 -4.09
CA SER A 62 3.03 -3.08 -4.74
C SER A 62 3.65 -4.13 -3.82
N ALA A 63 3.50 -5.41 -4.16
CA ALA A 63 4.35 -6.46 -3.62
C ALA A 63 5.78 -6.36 -4.24
N PRO A 64 6.83 -6.86 -3.57
CA PRO A 64 6.80 -7.60 -2.31
C PRO A 64 6.65 -6.70 -1.07
N GLN A 65 6.32 -7.33 0.08
CA GLN A 65 6.29 -6.60 1.34
C GLN A 65 7.71 -6.19 1.76
N PRO A 66 7.88 -4.99 2.36
CA PRO A 66 9.19 -4.40 2.60
C PRO A 66 9.90 -4.87 3.88
N TYR A 67 9.55 -6.02 4.43
CA TYR A 67 10.21 -6.55 5.62
C TYR A 67 11.25 -7.62 5.27
N TYR A 68 12.51 -7.33 5.57
CA TYR A 68 13.67 -8.21 5.34
C TYR A 68 14.50 -8.46 6.62
N GLY A 69 13.81 -8.57 7.76
CA GLY A 69 14.43 -8.89 9.05
C GLY A 69 14.81 -7.67 9.90
N ASN A 70 14.55 -6.45 9.43
CA ASN A 70 14.84 -5.22 10.18
C ASN A 70 13.58 -4.33 10.23
N THR A 71 13.01 -4.19 11.43
CA THR A 71 11.79 -3.39 11.66
C THR A 71 12.01 -1.91 11.38
N ASP A 72 13.14 -1.34 11.79
CA ASP A 72 13.40 0.09 11.61
C ASP A 72 13.54 0.45 10.13
N GLU A 73 14.19 -0.41 9.36
CA GLU A 73 14.32 -0.22 7.91
C GLU A 73 12.96 -0.35 7.21
N CYS A 74 12.17 -1.37 7.58
CA CYS A 74 10.82 -1.53 7.09
C CYS A 74 9.95 -0.32 7.41
N THR A 75 9.99 0.17 8.64
CA THR A 75 9.23 1.35 9.08
C THR A 75 9.62 2.60 8.29
N ARG A 76 10.91 2.81 8.05
CA ARG A 76 11.39 3.97 7.27
C ARG A 76 10.89 3.95 5.83
N ILE A 77 10.98 2.81 5.15
CA ILE A 77 10.54 2.73 3.75
C ILE A 77 9.01 2.80 3.62
N VAL A 78 8.28 2.22 4.55
CA VAL A 78 6.82 2.32 4.61
C VAL A 78 6.39 3.76 4.87
N ARG A 79 7.00 4.44 5.83
CA ARG A 79 6.75 5.85 6.13
C ARG A 79 7.01 6.74 4.92
N PHE A 80 8.16 6.58 4.29
CA PHE A 80 8.49 7.31 3.06
C PHE A 80 7.40 7.10 1.99
N TYR A 81 6.99 5.85 1.77
CA TYR A 81 5.99 5.52 0.76
C TYR A 81 4.64 6.17 1.05
N ASN A 82 4.18 6.10 2.29
CA ASN A 82 2.91 6.69 2.70
C ASN A 82 2.93 8.22 2.55
N GLU A 83 4.02 8.88 2.97
CA GLU A 83 4.19 10.33 2.81
C GLU A 83 4.28 10.75 1.34
N ALA A 84 4.97 9.99 0.50
CA ALA A 84 5.04 10.25 -0.93
C ALA A 84 3.68 10.10 -1.61
N SER A 85 2.89 9.08 -1.23
CA SER A 85 1.52 8.89 -1.72
C SER A 85 0.56 10.01 -1.25
N ALA A 86 0.72 10.48 -0.02
CA ALA A 86 -0.03 11.64 0.50
C ALA A 86 0.31 12.92 -0.28
N ARG A 87 1.58 13.11 -0.65
CA ARG A 87 1.99 14.24 -1.52
C ARG A 87 1.33 14.16 -2.88
N LEU A 88 1.33 13.00 -3.54
CA LEU A 88 0.62 12.83 -4.83
C LEU A 88 -0.87 13.18 -4.72
N LYS A 89 -1.53 12.73 -3.66
CA LYS A 89 -2.93 13.10 -3.41
C LYS A 89 -3.12 14.62 -3.28
N SER A 90 -2.19 15.30 -2.62
CA SER A 90 -2.21 16.76 -2.46
C SER A 90 -1.88 17.51 -3.75
N ASP A 91 -0.90 17.04 -4.51
CA ASP A 91 -0.41 17.70 -5.74
C ASP A 91 -1.38 17.53 -6.91
N TYR A 92 -2.18 16.46 -6.91
CA TYR A 92 -3.19 16.17 -7.93
C TYR A 92 -4.59 16.02 -7.32
N PRO A 93 -5.18 17.12 -6.81
CA PRO A 93 -6.44 17.07 -6.09
C PRO A 93 -7.57 16.50 -6.95
N GLY A 94 -8.30 15.55 -6.40
CA GLY A 94 -9.40 14.87 -7.08
C GLY A 94 -9.00 13.73 -8.01
N LYS A 95 -7.70 13.51 -8.27
CA LYS A 95 -7.19 12.41 -9.10
C LYS A 95 -6.81 11.19 -8.28
N PHE A 96 -6.19 11.38 -7.12
CA PHE A 96 -5.69 10.27 -6.31
C PHE A 96 -6.32 10.23 -4.92
N LEU A 97 -6.58 9.01 -4.50
CA LEU A 97 -6.75 8.57 -3.13
C LEU A 97 -5.58 7.63 -2.82
N PHE A 98 -5.30 7.30 -1.55
CA PHE A 98 -4.30 6.29 -1.25
C PHE A 98 -4.65 5.44 -0.04
N CYS A 99 -4.27 4.16 -0.10
CA CYS A 99 -4.25 3.26 1.03
C CYS A 99 -2.82 3.12 1.55
N ALA A 100 -2.63 3.46 2.82
CA ALA A 100 -1.33 3.37 3.47
C ALA A 100 -0.93 1.92 3.70
N SER A 101 0.36 1.64 3.60
CA SER A 101 0.96 0.36 3.98
C SER A 101 1.43 0.40 5.43
N LEU A 102 1.58 -0.77 6.04
CA LEU A 102 2.01 -0.91 7.43
C LEU A 102 3.27 -1.78 7.53
N PRO A 103 4.19 -1.49 8.48
CA PRO A 103 5.45 -2.22 8.63
C PRO A 103 5.28 -3.54 9.41
N LEU A 104 4.32 -4.36 8.98
CA LEU A 104 4.16 -5.73 9.51
C LEU A 104 5.39 -6.58 9.14
N PRO A 105 5.78 -7.56 9.97
CA PRO A 105 5.00 -8.16 11.06
C PRO A 105 5.09 -7.46 12.43
N ASP A 106 5.79 -6.33 12.56
CA ASP A 106 5.85 -5.60 13.83
C ASP A 106 4.52 -4.87 14.08
N VAL A 107 3.71 -5.41 15.00
CA VAL A 107 2.36 -4.90 15.28
C VAL A 107 2.39 -3.52 15.94
N GLU A 108 3.36 -3.26 16.84
CA GLU A 108 3.46 -1.96 17.50
C GLU A 108 3.85 -0.86 16.50
N ALA A 109 4.83 -1.14 15.64
CA ALA A 109 5.19 -0.23 14.56
C ALA A 109 4.03 -0.03 13.57
N ALA A 110 3.29 -1.09 13.25
CA ALA A 110 2.13 -1.04 12.37
C ALA A 110 1.01 -0.16 12.96
N ILE A 111 0.74 -0.24 14.25
CA ILE A 111 -0.24 0.62 14.93
C ILE A 111 0.17 2.08 14.87
N LYS A 112 1.43 2.40 15.19
CA LYS A 112 1.95 3.78 15.12
C LYS A 112 1.83 4.35 13.71
N GLU A 113 2.16 3.55 12.72
CA GLU A 113 2.07 3.95 11.30
C GLU A 113 0.63 4.12 10.84
N ALA A 114 -0.29 3.22 11.23
CA ALA A 114 -1.71 3.31 10.91
C ALA A 114 -2.33 4.60 11.46
N VAL A 115 -2.06 4.92 12.72
CA VAL A 115 -2.52 6.16 13.36
C VAL A 115 -1.97 7.38 12.63
N TYR A 116 -0.68 7.41 12.34
CA TYR A 116 -0.06 8.51 11.61
C TYR A 116 -0.64 8.68 10.20
N ALA A 117 -0.79 7.58 9.46
CA ALA A 117 -1.30 7.63 8.11
C ALA A 117 -2.75 8.09 8.04
N LEU A 118 -3.61 7.60 8.92
CA LEU A 118 -5.03 7.95 8.95
C LEU A 118 -5.26 9.36 9.53
N ASP A 119 -4.65 9.65 10.69
CA ASP A 119 -4.96 10.86 11.45
C ASP A 119 -4.15 12.09 10.99
N THR A 120 -2.96 11.90 10.39
CA THR A 120 -2.07 13.00 9.98
C THR A 120 -1.93 13.13 8.47
N LEU A 121 -1.70 12.02 7.76
CA LEU A 121 -1.51 12.06 6.30
C LEU A 121 -2.85 12.06 5.54
N GLY A 122 -3.96 11.76 6.20
CA GLY A 122 -5.28 11.70 5.57
C GLY A 122 -5.38 10.55 4.57
N ALA A 123 -4.82 9.38 4.91
CA ALA A 123 -5.00 8.17 4.12
C ALA A 123 -6.47 7.79 4.03
N ASP A 124 -6.91 7.38 2.84
CA ASP A 124 -8.31 7.01 2.58
C ASP A 124 -8.60 5.57 3.04
N GLY A 125 -7.57 4.82 3.36
CA GLY A 125 -7.66 3.47 3.88
C GLY A 125 -6.29 2.88 4.22
N ILE A 126 -6.31 1.61 4.60
CA ILE A 126 -5.10 0.82 4.88
C ILE A 126 -5.08 -0.37 3.92
N LYS A 127 -3.93 -0.63 3.33
CA LYS A 127 -3.69 -1.84 2.53
C LYS A 127 -3.00 -2.88 3.40
N LEU A 128 -3.62 -4.05 3.56
CA LEU A 128 -3.03 -5.21 4.22
C LEU A 128 -2.80 -6.34 3.21
N ALA A 129 -1.72 -7.06 3.36
CA ALA A 129 -1.55 -8.33 2.66
C ALA A 129 -2.30 -9.44 3.40
N THR A 130 -2.69 -10.49 2.69
CA THR A 130 -3.38 -11.65 3.29
C THR A 130 -2.56 -12.36 4.36
N ASN A 131 -1.25 -12.26 4.30
CA ASN A 131 -0.34 -12.66 5.37
C ASN A 131 0.93 -11.81 5.37
N SER A 132 1.58 -11.71 6.52
CA SER A 132 2.91 -11.13 6.68
C SER A 132 3.83 -12.17 7.35
N ARG A 133 4.78 -12.73 6.59
CA ARG A 133 5.71 -13.76 7.07
C ARG A 133 5.02 -14.99 7.70
N GLY A 134 3.87 -15.38 7.15
CA GLY A 134 3.08 -16.50 7.65
C GLY A 134 2.08 -16.14 8.76
N GLN A 135 2.09 -14.91 9.25
CA GLN A 135 1.05 -14.39 10.13
C GLN A 135 -0.14 -13.96 9.28
N TYR A 136 -1.20 -14.72 9.32
CA TYR A 136 -2.43 -14.47 8.55
C TYR A 136 -3.36 -13.50 9.27
N LEU A 137 -4.21 -12.82 8.50
CA LEU A 137 -5.27 -12.00 9.08
C LEU A 137 -6.22 -12.91 9.90
N GLY A 138 -6.56 -12.47 11.11
CA GLY A 138 -7.27 -13.30 12.10
C GLY A 138 -6.35 -13.95 13.14
N ASP A 139 -5.03 -13.82 13.00
CA ASP A 139 -4.10 -14.14 14.08
C ASP A 139 -4.37 -13.21 15.28
N PRO A 140 -4.57 -13.76 16.51
CA PRO A 140 -4.83 -12.94 17.70
C PRO A 140 -3.78 -11.85 17.98
N ALA A 141 -2.54 -12.04 17.54
CA ALA A 141 -1.51 -11.01 17.65
C ALA A 141 -1.85 -9.72 16.88
N LEU A 142 -2.75 -9.78 15.91
CA LEU A 142 -3.23 -8.62 15.15
C LEU A 142 -4.46 -7.93 15.77
N ASP A 143 -5.07 -8.47 16.81
CA ASP A 143 -6.32 -7.96 17.37
C ASP A 143 -6.22 -6.50 17.79
N THR A 144 -5.09 -6.09 18.38
CA THR A 144 -4.88 -4.70 18.79
C THR A 144 -4.82 -3.77 17.58
N LEU A 145 -4.15 -4.17 16.50
CA LEU A 145 -4.13 -3.42 15.24
C LEU A 145 -5.55 -3.31 14.64
N MET A 146 -6.27 -4.43 14.60
CA MET A 146 -7.65 -4.45 14.07
C MET A 146 -8.59 -3.57 14.90
N SER A 147 -8.42 -3.52 16.22
CA SER A 147 -9.18 -2.63 17.10
C SER A 147 -8.90 -1.16 16.78
N VAL A 148 -7.64 -0.78 16.59
CA VAL A 148 -7.24 0.59 16.23
C VAL A 148 -7.82 1.01 14.86
N LEU A 149 -7.85 0.11 13.90
CA LEU A 149 -8.46 0.36 12.58
C LEU A 149 -9.98 0.47 12.68
N ASN A 150 -10.61 -0.38 13.49
CA ASN A 150 -12.05 -0.36 13.71
C ASN A 150 -12.52 0.95 14.41
N GLU A 151 -11.81 1.41 15.43
CA GLU A 151 -12.08 2.68 16.12
C GLU A 151 -12.07 3.88 15.16
N ARG A 152 -11.25 3.81 14.10
CA ARG A 152 -11.14 4.85 13.07
C ARG A 152 -12.05 4.63 11.88
N HIS A 153 -12.88 3.58 11.89
CA HIS A 153 -13.71 3.18 10.76
C HIS A 153 -12.91 3.09 9.45
N ALA A 154 -11.65 2.60 9.56
CA ALA A 154 -10.75 2.56 8.44
C ALA A 154 -11.23 1.59 7.36
N VAL A 155 -11.19 2.03 6.11
CA VAL A 155 -11.34 1.13 4.96
C VAL A 155 -10.10 0.28 4.87
N VAL A 156 -10.25 -1.04 4.75
CA VAL A 156 -9.14 -1.97 4.60
C VAL A 156 -9.23 -2.68 3.27
N ILE A 157 -8.19 -2.53 2.44
CA ILE A 157 -8.04 -3.26 1.18
C ILE A 157 -7.12 -4.44 1.43
N LEU A 158 -7.60 -5.65 1.15
CA LEU A 158 -6.82 -6.88 1.25
C LEU A 158 -6.17 -7.21 -0.09
N HIS A 159 -4.85 -7.32 -0.08
CA HIS A 159 -4.08 -7.67 -1.26
C HIS A 159 -3.56 -9.11 -1.14
N PRO A 160 -3.81 -9.96 -2.15
CA PRO A 160 -3.28 -11.32 -2.16
C PRO A 160 -1.75 -11.33 -2.01
N HIS A 161 -1.25 -12.21 -1.17
CA HIS A 161 0.18 -12.46 -1.02
C HIS A 161 0.45 -13.96 -1.05
N LYS A 162 1.64 -14.34 -1.55
CA LYS A 162 2.05 -15.74 -1.64
C LYS A 162 1.85 -16.42 -0.29
N PRO A 163 1.10 -17.53 -0.24
CA PRO A 163 0.91 -18.25 1.01
C PRO A 163 2.23 -18.86 1.49
N VAL A 164 2.44 -18.83 2.79
CA VAL A 164 3.49 -19.60 3.42
C VAL A 164 2.92 -20.98 3.65
N PRO A 165 3.62 -22.08 3.27
CA PRO A 165 3.14 -23.43 3.54
C PRO A 165 2.89 -23.60 5.05
N VAL A 166 1.67 -23.99 5.39
CA VAL A 166 1.38 -24.47 6.74
C VAL A 166 2.01 -25.85 6.79
N ASN A 167 3.05 -26.01 7.61
CA ASN A 167 3.54 -27.35 7.91
C ASN A 167 2.44 -28.05 8.69
N ASP A 168 1.80 -29.02 8.09
CA ASP A 168 0.93 -29.96 8.81
C ASP A 168 1.81 -30.70 9.84
N THR A 169 1.75 -30.25 11.10
CA THR A 169 2.37 -30.95 12.24
C THR A 169 1.42 -31.98 12.81
#